data_cabd6cae0252d0a63894945d29d28b3b
#
_entry.id   cabd6cae0252d0a63894945d29d28b3b
#
_cell.length_a   1.000
_cell.length_b   1.000
_cell.length_c   1.000
_cell.angle_alpha   90.00
_cell.angle_beta   90.00
_cell.angle_gamma   90.00
#
_symmetry.space_group_name_H-M   'P 1'
#
loop_
_entity.id
_entity.type
_entity.pdbx_description
1 polymer ?
#
loop_
_entity_poly.entity_id
_entity_poly.type
_entity_poly.pdbx_seq_one_letter_code
_entity_poly.pdbx_strand_id
1 'polypeptide(L)'
;TNRQQKAYIGIQKLQQSYMTDNINEELSAALTKLTETESQVKTAKENMSLANENLDLATFSYNEGKASMVDVLSAQLSWTQAHTNLINAYLAEKMAVAEYKKVTSE
;
A
#
# COMPACT_ATOMS: atom_id res chain seq x y z
N THR A 1 -33.46 24.19 34.38
CA THR A 1 -33.83 25.47 33.76
C THR A 1 -33.37 25.51 32.29
N ASN A 2 -33.95 26.43 31.51
CA ASN A 2 -33.65 26.58 30.08
C ASN A 2 -32.18 26.83 29.82
N ARG A 3 -31.51 27.52 30.71
CA ARG A 3 -30.07 27.86 30.52
C ARG A 3 -29.18 26.62 30.62
N GLN A 4 -29.49 25.74 31.58
CA GLN A 4 -28.75 24.48 31.75
C GLN A 4 -29.03 23.52 30.60
N GLN A 5 -30.25 23.44 30.11
CA GLN A 5 -30.63 22.62 28.96
C GLN A 5 -29.96 23.07 27.72
N LYS A 6 -29.86 24.39 27.47
CA LYS A 6 -29.15 24.92 26.28
C LYS A 6 -27.67 24.62 26.33
N ALA A 7 -27.04 24.72 27.51
CA ALA A 7 -25.63 24.39 27.68
C ALA A 7 -25.39 22.90 27.46
N TYR A 8 -26.25 22.05 27.94
CA TYR A 8 -26.16 20.60 27.78
C TYR A 8 -26.26 20.19 26.29
N ILE A 9 -27.24 20.75 25.57
CA ILE A 9 -27.42 20.52 24.13
C ILE A 9 -26.22 21.00 23.36
N GLY A 10 -25.64 22.16 23.71
CA GLY A 10 -24.42 22.67 23.08
C GLY A 10 -23.22 21.73 23.23
N ILE A 11 -23.04 21.14 24.41
CA ILE A 11 -21.98 20.19 24.70
C ILE A 11 -22.17 18.91 23.87
N GLN A 12 -23.40 18.40 23.80
CA GLN A 12 -23.70 17.21 22.99
C GLN A 12 -23.43 17.44 21.51
N LYS A 13 -23.78 18.61 20.98
CA LYS A 13 -23.51 18.97 19.58
C LYS A 13 -22.01 19.07 19.29
N LEU A 14 -21.24 19.63 20.21
CA LEU A 14 -19.78 19.73 20.08
C LEU A 14 -19.13 18.33 20.10
N GLN A 15 -19.57 17.45 20.99
CA GLN A 15 -19.08 16.06 21.04
C GLN A 15 -19.41 15.32 19.76
N GLN A 16 -20.60 15.46 19.22
CA GLN A 16 -21.02 14.83 17.99
C GLN A 16 -20.21 15.33 16.79
N SER A 17 -19.98 16.64 16.71
CA SER A 17 -19.17 17.26 15.66
C SER A 17 -17.72 16.78 15.74
N TYR A 18 -17.16 16.70 16.96
CA TYR A 18 -15.80 16.20 17.18
C TYR A 18 -15.65 14.74 16.73
N MET A 19 -16.59 13.89 17.07
CA MET A 19 -16.59 12.48 16.67
C MET A 19 -16.72 12.33 15.15
N THR A 20 -17.59 13.13 14.51
CA THR A 20 -17.76 13.13 13.07
C THR A 20 -16.48 13.55 12.35
N ASP A 21 -15.82 14.59 12.84
CA ASP A 21 -14.57 15.08 12.29
C ASP A 21 -13.46 14.02 12.41
N ASN A 22 -13.37 13.33 13.55
CA ASN A 22 -12.41 12.25 13.75
C ASN A 22 -12.64 11.08 12.79
N ILE A 23 -13.90 10.68 12.59
CA ILE A 23 -14.27 9.61 11.66
C ILE A 23 -13.89 10.01 10.24
N ASN A 24 -14.15 11.27 9.85
CA ASN A 24 -13.80 11.78 8.53
C ASN A 24 -12.29 11.79 8.31
N GLU A 25 -11.51 12.17 9.33
CA GLU A 25 -10.05 12.12 9.26
C GLU A 25 -9.53 10.70 9.11
N GLU A 26 -10.07 9.76 9.89
CA GLU A 26 -9.71 8.34 9.81
C GLU A 26 -10.06 7.76 8.44
N LEU A 27 -11.23 8.08 7.93
CA LEU A 27 -11.67 7.63 6.62
C LEU A 27 -10.77 8.20 5.51
N SER A 28 -10.46 9.50 5.58
CA SER A 28 -9.57 10.16 4.62
C SER A 28 -8.18 9.53 4.64
N ALA A 29 -7.63 9.28 5.83
CA ALA A 29 -6.32 8.63 5.97
C ALA A 29 -6.35 7.21 5.43
N ALA A 30 -7.41 6.45 5.68
CA ALA A 30 -7.57 5.08 5.18
C ALA A 30 -7.67 5.05 3.66
N LEU A 31 -8.40 5.99 3.05
CA LEU A 31 -8.50 6.12 1.59
C LEU A 31 -7.16 6.49 0.96
N THR A 32 -6.43 7.42 1.57
CA THR A 32 -5.10 7.83 1.09
C THR A 32 -4.15 6.63 1.12
N LYS A 33 -4.13 5.89 2.22
CA LYS A 33 -3.29 4.70 2.36
C LYS A 33 -3.64 3.63 1.35
N LEU A 34 -4.94 3.40 1.11
CA LEU A 34 -5.40 2.45 0.12
C LEU A 34 -4.93 2.83 -1.29
N THR A 35 -5.06 4.11 -1.65
CA THR A 35 -4.61 4.62 -2.95
C THR A 35 -3.09 4.48 -3.10
N GLU A 36 -2.33 4.83 -2.06
CA GLU A 36 -0.87 4.70 -2.06
C GLU A 36 -0.44 3.24 -2.25
N THR A 37 -1.07 2.31 -1.52
CA THR A 37 -0.70 0.89 -1.60
C THR A 37 -1.09 0.28 -2.94
N GLU A 38 -2.21 0.68 -3.54
CA GLU A 38 -2.57 0.27 -4.89
C GLU A 38 -1.54 0.72 -5.91
N SER A 39 -1.06 1.96 -5.80
CA SER A 39 -0.01 2.50 -6.66
C SER A 39 1.31 1.75 -6.46
N GLN A 40 1.66 1.42 -5.22
CA GLN A 40 2.87 0.65 -4.90
C GLN A 40 2.81 -0.76 -5.49
N VAL A 41 1.65 -1.43 -5.44
CA VAL A 41 1.47 -2.74 -6.06
C VAL A 41 1.66 -2.65 -7.57
N LYS A 42 1.08 -1.65 -8.20
CA LYS A 42 1.22 -1.44 -9.65
C LYS A 42 2.70 -1.29 -10.04
N THR A 43 3.42 -0.43 -9.33
CA THR A 43 4.86 -0.20 -9.55
C THR A 43 5.66 -1.48 -9.32
N ALA A 44 5.35 -2.21 -8.25
CA ALA A 44 6.03 -3.47 -7.93
C ALA A 44 5.79 -4.54 -8.99
N LYS A 45 4.59 -4.61 -9.56
CA LYS A 45 4.28 -5.51 -10.69
C LYS A 45 5.08 -5.16 -11.92
N GLU A 46 5.18 -3.87 -12.25
CA GLU A 46 5.97 -3.39 -13.37
C GLU A 46 7.45 -3.75 -13.18
N ASN A 47 7.99 -3.53 -12.00
CA ASN A 47 9.37 -3.87 -11.66
C ASN A 47 9.59 -5.39 -11.70
N MET A 48 8.63 -6.19 -11.29
CA MET A 48 8.72 -7.65 -11.36
C MET A 48 8.77 -8.12 -12.82
N SER A 49 7.96 -7.52 -13.69
CA SER A 49 7.96 -7.82 -15.11
C SER A 49 9.31 -7.50 -15.75
N LEU A 50 9.90 -6.35 -15.42
CA LEU A 50 11.23 -5.97 -15.89
C LEU A 50 12.31 -6.91 -15.36
N ALA A 51 12.21 -7.33 -14.10
CA ALA A 51 13.16 -8.27 -13.51
C ALA A 51 13.09 -9.64 -14.19
N ASN A 52 11.89 -10.11 -14.53
CA ASN A 52 11.70 -11.34 -15.29
C ASN A 52 12.36 -11.26 -16.65
N GLU A 53 12.11 -10.18 -17.39
CA GLU A 53 12.71 -9.97 -18.72
C GLU A 53 14.23 -9.91 -18.64
N ASN A 54 14.75 -9.20 -17.64
CA ASN A 54 16.20 -9.06 -17.45
C ASN A 54 16.86 -10.39 -17.10
N LEU A 55 16.22 -11.20 -16.26
CA LEU A 55 16.73 -12.53 -15.90
C LEU A 55 16.74 -13.45 -17.13
N ASP A 56 15.67 -13.45 -17.92
CA ASP A 56 15.58 -14.24 -19.14
C ASP A 56 16.68 -13.84 -20.14
N LEU A 57 16.87 -12.53 -20.30
CA LEU A 57 17.92 -12.01 -21.20
C LEU A 57 19.31 -12.38 -20.72
N ALA A 58 19.58 -12.24 -19.43
CA ALA A 58 20.88 -12.58 -18.85
C ALA A 58 21.19 -14.09 -19.02
N THR A 59 20.17 -14.93 -18.77
CA THR A 59 20.29 -16.39 -18.91
C THR A 59 20.54 -16.77 -20.38
N PHE A 60 19.81 -16.17 -21.30
CA PHE A 60 19.96 -16.39 -22.71
C PHE A 60 21.38 -15.98 -23.17
N SER A 61 21.83 -14.79 -22.77
CA SER A 61 23.14 -14.27 -23.11
C SER A 61 24.27 -15.15 -22.57
N TYR A 62 24.10 -15.67 -21.36
CA TYR A 62 25.06 -16.60 -20.76
C TYR A 62 25.15 -17.89 -21.58
N ASN A 63 24.02 -18.46 -21.98
CA ASN A 63 23.97 -19.69 -22.77
C ASN A 63 24.58 -19.50 -24.13
N GLU A 64 24.54 -18.30 -24.70
CA GLU A 64 25.15 -17.94 -25.98
C GLU A 64 26.64 -17.55 -25.83
N GLY A 65 27.17 -17.59 -24.60
CA GLY A 65 28.57 -17.24 -24.35
C GLY A 65 28.85 -15.74 -24.36
N LYS A 66 27.82 -14.90 -24.31
CA LYS A 66 27.94 -13.43 -24.41
C LYS A 66 27.91 -12.71 -23.07
N ALA A 67 27.55 -13.41 -21.98
CA ALA A 67 27.47 -12.85 -20.63
C ALA A 67 28.14 -13.81 -19.65
N SER A 68 28.59 -13.28 -18.53
CA SER A 68 29.22 -14.06 -17.46
C SER A 68 28.16 -14.63 -16.48
N MET A 69 28.58 -15.63 -15.71
CA MET A 69 27.75 -16.16 -14.64
C MET A 69 27.42 -15.09 -13.58
N VAL A 70 28.35 -14.14 -13.38
CA VAL A 70 28.10 -13.00 -12.48
C VAL A 70 26.89 -12.17 -12.94
N ASP A 71 26.76 -11.97 -14.25
CA ASP A 71 25.62 -11.25 -14.82
C ASP A 71 24.30 -11.97 -14.54
N VAL A 72 24.29 -13.31 -14.66
CA VAL A 72 23.10 -14.11 -14.34
C VAL A 72 22.78 -14.04 -12.84
N LEU A 73 23.80 -14.16 -11.98
CA LEU A 73 23.60 -14.08 -10.52
C LEU A 73 23.09 -12.70 -10.10
N SER A 74 23.60 -11.63 -10.71
CA SER A 74 23.09 -10.26 -10.46
C SER A 74 21.65 -10.12 -10.88
N ALA A 75 21.26 -10.68 -12.00
CA ALA A 75 19.89 -10.66 -12.49
C ALA A 75 18.96 -11.47 -11.56
N GLN A 76 19.43 -12.61 -11.05
CA GLN A 76 18.68 -13.42 -10.07
C GLN A 76 18.47 -12.67 -8.76
N LEU A 77 19.49 -11.95 -8.30
CA LEU A 77 19.38 -11.14 -7.08
C LEU A 77 18.34 -10.03 -7.26
N SER A 78 18.38 -9.33 -8.40
CA SER A 78 17.40 -8.29 -8.73
C SER A 78 15.99 -8.86 -8.82
N TRP A 79 15.85 -10.05 -9.40
CA TRP A 79 14.58 -10.77 -9.49
C TRP A 79 14.03 -11.08 -8.09
N THR A 80 14.87 -11.58 -7.21
CA THR A 80 14.48 -11.91 -5.82
C THR A 80 14.03 -10.66 -5.07
N GLN A 81 14.74 -9.54 -5.24
CA GLN A 81 14.35 -8.27 -4.63
C GLN A 81 13.02 -7.76 -5.15
N ALA A 82 12.80 -7.83 -6.46
CA ALA A 82 11.54 -7.42 -7.07
C ALA A 82 10.38 -8.29 -6.57
N HIS A 83 10.60 -9.59 -6.44
CA HIS A 83 9.62 -10.53 -5.92
C HIS A 83 9.26 -10.22 -4.47
N THR A 84 10.27 -9.99 -3.63
CA THR A 84 10.06 -9.62 -2.23
C THR A 84 9.31 -8.28 -2.12
N ASN A 85 9.68 -7.30 -2.93
CA ASN A 85 8.99 -6.00 -2.94
C ASN A 85 7.53 -6.15 -3.35
N LEU A 86 7.23 -7.01 -4.31
CA LEU A 86 5.85 -7.28 -4.75
C LEU A 86 5.03 -7.93 -3.63
N ILE A 87 5.59 -8.92 -2.93
CA ILE A 87 4.92 -9.55 -1.80
C ILE A 87 4.63 -8.52 -0.70
N ASN A 88 5.62 -7.68 -0.37
CA ASN A 88 5.45 -6.64 0.64
C ASN A 88 4.40 -5.60 0.24
N ALA A 89 4.34 -5.24 -1.05
CA ALA A 89 3.34 -4.32 -1.58
C ALA A 89 1.93 -4.91 -1.47
N TYR A 90 1.77 -6.19 -1.77
CA TYR A 90 0.48 -6.88 -1.61
C TYR A 90 0.04 -6.94 -0.15
N LEU A 91 0.98 -7.24 0.76
CA LEU A 91 0.67 -7.26 2.20
C LEU A 91 0.23 -5.88 2.68
N ALA A 92 0.93 -4.83 2.27
CA ALA A 92 0.58 -3.45 2.63
C ALA A 92 -0.81 -3.08 2.09
N GLU A 93 -1.13 -3.49 0.87
CA GLU A 93 -2.45 -3.26 0.28
C GLU A 93 -3.55 -3.99 1.06
N LYS A 94 -3.32 -5.25 1.43
CA LYS A 94 -4.28 -6.02 2.24
C LYS A 94 -4.52 -5.38 3.60
N MET A 95 -3.47 -4.87 4.23
CA MET A 95 -3.58 -4.16 5.51
C MET A 95 -4.36 -2.86 5.34
N ALA A 96 -4.12 -2.14 4.24
CA ALA A 96 -4.85 -0.90 3.95
C ALA A 96 -6.33 -1.16 3.68
N VAL A 97 -6.65 -2.24 2.96
CA VAL A 97 -8.04 -2.67 2.71
C VAL A 97 -8.73 -3.04 4.03
N ALA A 98 -8.05 -3.77 4.90
CA ALA A 98 -8.59 -4.15 6.20
C ALA A 98 -8.87 -2.92 7.07
N GLU A 99 -7.97 -1.95 7.08
CA GLU A 99 -8.15 -0.70 7.81
C GLU A 99 -9.31 0.12 7.25
N TYR A 100 -9.43 0.21 5.94
CA TYR A 100 -10.54 0.89 5.29
C TYR A 100 -11.89 0.23 5.65
N LYS A 101 -11.95 -1.09 5.61
CA LYS A 101 -13.17 -1.84 5.99
C LYS A 101 -13.53 -1.62 7.44
N LYS A 102 -12.53 -1.58 8.33
CA LYS A 102 -12.74 -1.33 9.76
C LYS A 102 -13.35 0.06 9.98
N VAL A 103 -12.79 1.08 9.34
CA VAL A 103 -13.26 2.47 9.48
C VAL A 103 -14.66 2.64 8.90
N THR A 104 -14.96 2.00 7.76
CA THR A 104 -16.26 2.14 7.09
C THR A 104 -17.36 1.30 7.73
N SER A 105 -17.02 0.25 8.50
CA SER A 105 -18.02 -0.59 9.16
C SER A 105 -18.44 -0.05 10.53
N GLU A 106 -17.77 0.98 11.03
CA GLU A 106 -18.15 1.70 12.23
C GLU A 106 -19.04 2.90 11.88
#